data_f5a66649926528584cc1703fab0b8106
#
_entry.id   f5a66649926528584cc1703fab0b8106
#
_cell.length_a   1.000
_cell.length_b   1.000
_cell.length_c   1.000
_cell.angle_alpha   90.00
_cell.angle_beta   90.00
_cell.angle_gamma   90.00
#
_symmetry.space_group_name_H-M   'P 1'
#
loop_
_entity.id
_entity.type
_entity.pdbx_description
1 polymer ?
#
loop_
_entity_poly.entity_id
_entity_poly.type
_entity_poly.pdbx_seq_one_letter_code
_entity_poly.pdbx_strand_id
1 'polypeptide(L)'
;MTTYSSRWNMDKKNDAVNCPLEYGLKIFGGRWDSKIICLLSERERLRYKEIREDVNNITDQALTSTLKKLINDGLIERFQYSEIPPKVEYALTEKGKSVIPIIRSICEWSESNNFGDLNPCHICELEHDKV
;
A
#
# COMPACT_ATOMS: atom_id res chain seq x y z
N MET A 1 -2.95 -3.41 28.79
CA MET A 1 -3.74 -2.79 27.72
C MET A 1 -4.01 -1.31 27.94
N THR A 2 -3.89 -0.91 29.15
CA THR A 2 -4.12 0.47 29.53
C THR A 2 -2.95 1.39 29.22
N THR A 3 -1.85 0.81 28.75
CA THR A 3 -0.64 1.57 28.49
C THR A 3 -0.71 2.42 27.22
N TYR A 4 -1.73 2.21 26.43
CA TYR A 4 -1.88 2.96 25.20
C TYR A 4 -1.96 4.45 25.43
N SER A 5 -2.80 4.86 26.37
CA SER A 5 -3.03 6.27 26.62
C SER A 5 -1.77 7.02 27.04
N SER A 6 -0.87 6.35 27.77
CA SER A 6 0.35 7.01 28.21
C SER A 6 1.36 7.24 27.08
N ARG A 7 1.21 6.53 25.99
CA ARG A 7 2.07 6.70 24.82
C ARG A 7 1.62 7.82 23.91
N TRP A 8 0.38 8.25 24.08
CA TRP A 8 -0.20 9.31 23.27
C TRP A 8 0.05 10.66 23.92
N ASN A 9 1.31 10.96 24.09
CA ASN A 9 1.65 12.21 24.73
C ASN A 9 1.49 13.35 23.74
N MET A 10 0.42 14.08 23.87
CA MET A 10 0.07 15.18 22.98
C MET A 10 0.95 16.40 23.20
N ASP A 11 1.72 16.40 24.26
CA ASP A 11 2.54 17.56 24.61
C ASP A 11 3.86 17.60 23.87
N LYS A 12 4.18 16.54 23.15
CA LYS A 12 5.41 16.52 22.40
C LYS A 12 5.28 17.38 21.16
N LYS A 13 5.92 18.49 21.21
CA LYS A 13 5.94 19.41 20.07
C LYS A 13 6.90 18.99 18.99
N ASN A 14 7.09 17.73 18.85
CA ASN A 14 8.01 17.21 17.89
C ASN A 14 7.28 16.97 16.57
N ASP A 15 7.91 17.32 15.48
CA ASP A 15 7.34 17.07 14.16
C ASP A 15 7.30 15.58 13.84
N ALA A 16 7.91 14.76 14.66
CA ALA A 16 7.88 13.32 14.49
C ALA A 16 6.47 12.81 14.77
N VAL A 17 6.03 11.88 13.94
CA VAL A 17 4.74 11.23 14.13
C VAL A 17 4.85 10.32 15.35
N ASN A 18 4.13 10.67 16.41
CA ASN A 18 4.15 9.91 17.65
C ASN A 18 2.94 8.99 17.79
N CYS A 19 1.91 9.22 17.02
CA CYS A 19 0.68 8.46 17.06
C CYS A 19 0.78 7.26 16.12
N PRO A 20 0.61 6.03 16.62
CA PRO A 20 0.66 4.85 15.74
C PRO A 20 -0.32 4.91 14.58
N LEU A 21 -1.51 5.45 14.81
CA LEU A 21 -2.48 5.60 13.73
C LEU A 21 -1.95 6.53 12.64
N GLU A 22 -1.42 7.67 13.04
CA GLU A 22 -0.87 8.63 12.07
C GLU A 22 0.30 8.02 11.30
N TYR A 23 1.13 7.28 12.01
CA TYR A 23 2.26 6.62 11.36
C TYR A 23 1.78 5.65 10.28
N GLY A 24 0.82 4.79 10.62
CA GLY A 24 0.28 3.84 9.66
C GLY A 24 -0.34 4.53 8.46
N LEU A 25 -1.16 5.53 8.69
CA LEU A 25 -1.80 6.27 7.61
C LEU A 25 -0.78 6.98 6.72
N LYS A 26 0.30 7.45 7.30
CA LYS A 26 1.37 8.06 6.53
C LYS A 26 2.07 7.04 5.63
N ILE A 27 2.24 5.82 6.12
CA ILE A 27 2.95 4.77 5.38
C ILE A 27 2.12 4.21 4.22
N PHE A 28 0.83 3.94 4.46
CA PHE A 28 0.02 3.28 3.44
C PHE A 28 -1.35 3.91 3.19
N GLY A 29 -1.59 5.08 3.76
CA GLY A 29 -2.88 5.75 3.62
C GLY A 29 -3.00 6.69 2.43
N GLY A 30 -1.95 6.86 1.65
CA GLY A 30 -1.99 7.71 0.47
C GLY A 30 -2.88 7.11 -0.62
N ARG A 31 -3.32 7.96 -1.52
CA ARG A 31 -4.27 7.57 -2.57
C ARG A 31 -3.86 6.33 -3.34
N TRP A 32 -2.58 6.21 -3.65
CA TRP A 32 -2.08 5.12 -4.49
C TRP A 32 -1.35 4.03 -3.72
N ASP A 33 -0.95 4.31 -2.48
CA ASP A 33 -0.14 3.40 -1.68
C ASP A 33 -0.76 2.02 -1.53
N SER A 34 -1.98 1.99 -1.01
CA SER A 34 -2.67 0.72 -0.76
C SER A 34 -3.02 -0.01 -2.05
N LYS A 35 -3.33 0.73 -3.11
CA LYS A 35 -3.63 0.11 -4.40
C LYS A 35 -2.44 -0.65 -4.96
N ILE A 36 -1.26 -0.05 -4.87
CA ILE A 36 -0.04 -0.68 -5.35
C ILE A 36 0.33 -1.87 -4.48
N ILE A 37 0.18 -1.72 -3.16
CA ILE A 37 0.45 -2.82 -2.23
C ILE A 37 -0.46 -4.00 -2.54
N CYS A 38 -1.75 -3.76 -2.73
CA CYS A 38 -2.71 -4.82 -3.05
C CYS A 38 -2.37 -5.50 -4.37
N LEU A 39 -2.02 -4.71 -5.37
CA LEU A 39 -1.66 -5.27 -6.67
C LEU A 39 -0.45 -6.19 -6.56
N LEU A 40 0.56 -5.78 -5.83
CA LEU A 40 1.76 -6.58 -5.64
C LEU A 40 1.52 -7.80 -4.76
N SER A 41 0.47 -7.78 -3.94
CA SER A 41 0.11 -8.96 -3.16
C SER A 41 -0.48 -10.07 -4.04
N GLU A 42 -1.14 -9.69 -5.13
CA GLU A 42 -1.73 -10.64 -6.07
C GLU A 42 -0.70 -11.18 -7.06
N ARG A 43 0.29 -10.39 -7.36
CA ARG A 43 1.34 -10.75 -8.31
C ARG A 43 2.69 -10.62 -7.62
N GLU A 44 3.48 -11.64 -7.66
CA GLU A 44 4.74 -11.66 -6.92
C GLU A 44 5.69 -10.56 -7.35
N ARG A 45 5.83 -10.35 -8.64
CA ARG A 45 6.72 -9.33 -9.17
C ARG A 45 6.11 -8.68 -10.38
N LEU A 46 6.18 -7.36 -10.43
CA LEU A 46 5.64 -6.59 -11.54
C LEU A 46 6.65 -5.56 -12.01
N ARG A 47 6.62 -5.33 -13.31
CA ARG A 47 7.39 -4.25 -13.92
C ARG A 47 6.60 -2.95 -13.80
N TYR A 48 7.30 -1.84 -13.91
CA TYR A 48 6.70 -0.52 -13.88
C TYR A 48 5.50 -0.42 -14.82
N LYS A 49 5.67 -0.86 -16.06
CA LYS A 49 4.62 -0.78 -17.06
C LYS A 49 3.38 -1.58 -16.65
N GLU A 50 3.58 -2.75 -16.08
CA GLU A 50 2.48 -3.58 -15.64
C GLU A 50 1.71 -2.93 -14.50
N ILE A 51 2.43 -2.34 -13.54
CA ILE A 51 1.79 -1.62 -12.45
C ILE A 51 0.98 -0.45 -13.00
N ARG A 52 1.55 0.29 -13.93
CA ARG A 52 0.89 1.45 -14.53
C ARG A 52 -0.39 1.06 -15.26
N GLU A 53 -0.38 -0.05 -15.95
CA GLU A 53 -1.55 -0.53 -16.68
C GLU A 53 -2.65 -1.00 -15.73
N ASP A 54 -2.27 -1.68 -14.66
CA ASP A 54 -3.24 -2.25 -13.72
C ASP A 54 -3.79 -1.23 -12.73
N VAL A 55 -3.03 -0.17 -12.43
CA VAL A 55 -3.53 0.92 -11.58
C VAL A 55 -4.06 2.02 -12.48
N ASN A 56 -5.36 2.02 -12.69
CA ASN A 56 -6.00 2.96 -13.59
C ASN A 56 -5.84 4.41 -13.11
N ASN A 57 -5.66 5.30 -14.09
CA ASN A 57 -5.67 6.75 -13.87
C ASN A 57 -4.50 7.31 -13.06
N ILE A 58 -3.45 6.54 -12.89
CA ILE A 58 -2.26 7.06 -12.23
C ILE A 58 -1.34 7.69 -13.28
N THR A 59 -0.79 8.85 -12.95
CA THR A 59 0.19 9.49 -13.83
C THR A 59 1.56 8.87 -13.58
N ASP A 60 2.45 9.04 -14.56
CA ASP A 60 3.83 8.56 -14.39
C ASP A 60 4.52 9.21 -13.20
N GLN A 61 4.26 10.50 -13.00
CA GLN A 61 4.84 11.21 -11.87
C GLN A 61 4.34 10.64 -10.53
N ALA A 62 3.05 10.41 -10.42
CA ALA A 62 2.46 9.87 -9.21
C ALA A 62 2.97 8.44 -8.94
N LEU A 63 3.03 7.62 -9.98
CA LEU A 63 3.52 6.25 -9.83
C LEU A 63 4.99 6.23 -9.40
N THR A 64 5.82 7.01 -10.06
CA THR A 64 7.23 7.09 -9.72
C THR A 64 7.44 7.54 -8.29
N SER A 65 6.73 8.59 -7.86
CA SER A 65 6.89 9.12 -6.53
C SER A 65 6.34 8.15 -5.47
N THR A 66 5.24 7.47 -5.76
CA THR A 66 4.68 6.48 -4.85
C THR A 66 5.61 5.29 -4.68
N LEU A 67 6.16 4.77 -5.78
CA LEU A 67 7.10 3.66 -5.71
C LEU A 67 8.34 4.03 -4.90
N LYS A 68 8.88 5.22 -5.11
CA LYS A 68 10.03 5.69 -4.34
C LYS A 68 9.71 5.78 -2.85
N LYS A 69 8.54 6.29 -2.53
CA LYS A 69 8.11 6.39 -1.14
C LYS A 69 7.99 5.01 -0.50
N LEU A 70 7.33 4.08 -1.19
CA LEU A 70 7.13 2.73 -0.66
C LEU A 70 8.44 1.97 -0.51
N ILE A 71 9.38 2.18 -1.42
CA ILE A 71 10.72 1.60 -1.30
C ILE A 71 11.44 2.20 -0.11
N ASN A 72 11.39 3.52 0.02
CA ASN A 72 12.06 4.21 1.13
C ASN A 72 11.49 3.77 2.47
N ASP A 73 10.20 3.51 2.55
CA ASP A 73 9.55 3.06 3.78
C ASP A 73 9.69 1.56 4.02
N GLY A 74 10.34 0.86 3.12
CA GLY A 74 10.61 -0.56 3.28
C GLY A 74 9.47 -1.50 2.96
N LEU A 75 8.45 -1.04 2.25
CA LEU A 75 7.30 -1.86 1.89
C LEU A 75 7.48 -2.60 0.57
N ILE A 76 8.30 -2.06 -0.30
CA ILE A 76 8.53 -2.60 -1.64
C ILE A 76 10.03 -2.71 -1.86
N GLU A 77 10.43 -3.74 -2.59
CA GLU A 77 11.80 -3.93 -3.06
C GLU A 77 11.84 -3.76 -4.56
N ARG A 78 12.95 -3.21 -5.02
CA ARG A 78 13.22 -3.03 -6.44
C ARG A 78 14.34 -3.94 -6.85
N PHE A 79 14.09 -4.77 -7.86
CA PHE A 79 15.08 -5.71 -8.39
C PHE A 79 15.50 -5.26 -9.77
N GLN A 80 16.78 -5.07 -9.95
CA GLN A 80 17.33 -4.72 -11.24
C GLN A 80 18.19 -5.86 -11.74
N TYR A 81 17.89 -6.31 -12.95
CA TYR A 81 18.58 -7.43 -13.58
C TYR A 81 19.57 -6.92 -14.63
N SER A 82 20.75 -7.53 -14.67
CA SER A 82 21.78 -7.19 -15.65
C SER A 82 21.46 -7.87 -16.97
N GLU A 83 20.52 -7.29 -17.70
CA GLU A 83 20.10 -7.78 -19.00
C GLU A 83 20.16 -6.65 -20.02
N ILE A 84 20.07 -7.01 -21.29
CA ILE A 84 19.99 -6.03 -22.38
C ILE A 84 18.72 -6.33 -23.17
N PRO A 85 17.67 -5.49 -23.08
CA PRO A 85 17.59 -4.27 -22.26
C PRO A 85 17.46 -4.55 -20.76
N PRO A 86 17.81 -3.59 -19.92
CA PRO A 86 17.74 -3.80 -18.47
C PRO A 86 16.31 -4.07 -18.03
N LYS A 87 16.19 -4.96 -17.06
CA LYS A 87 14.89 -5.36 -16.50
C LYS A 87 14.81 -4.93 -15.06
N VAL A 88 13.71 -4.27 -14.70
CA VAL A 88 13.46 -3.85 -13.32
C VAL A 88 12.10 -4.38 -12.88
N GLU A 89 12.06 -5.00 -11.72
CA GLU A 89 10.82 -5.51 -11.15
C GLU A 89 10.64 -5.01 -9.72
N TYR A 90 9.40 -4.99 -9.28
CA TYR A 90 9.02 -4.56 -7.93
C TYR A 90 8.26 -5.68 -7.24
N ALA A 91 8.49 -5.84 -5.95
CA ALA A 91 7.82 -6.86 -5.14
C ALA A 91 7.63 -6.35 -3.72
N LEU A 92 6.66 -6.91 -3.00
CA LEU A 92 6.46 -6.58 -1.59
C LEU A 92 7.56 -7.20 -0.74
N THR A 93 7.98 -6.45 0.27
CA THR A 93 8.79 -6.99 1.36
C THR A 93 7.89 -7.68 2.37
N GLU A 94 8.47 -8.31 3.39
CA GLU A 94 7.68 -8.85 4.48
C GLU A 94 6.89 -7.76 5.20
N LYS A 95 7.50 -6.59 5.37
CA LYS A 95 6.81 -5.44 5.94
C LYS A 95 5.61 -5.03 5.08
N GLY A 96 5.79 -5.01 3.76
CA GLY A 96 4.70 -4.70 2.84
C GLY A 96 3.58 -5.71 2.92
N LYS A 97 3.91 -6.99 3.02
CA LYS A 97 2.91 -8.05 3.14
C LYS A 97 2.11 -7.92 4.44
N SER A 98 2.74 -7.43 5.49
CA SER A 98 2.06 -7.27 6.78
C SER A 98 0.95 -6.23 6.76
N VAL A 99 0.93 -5.37 5.77
CA VAL A 99 -0.11 -4.35 5.61
C VAL A 99 -1.37 -4.93 4.97
N ILE A 100 -1.26 -6.03 4.25
CA ILE A 100 -2.40 -6.60 3.51
C ILE A 100 -3.62 -6.89 4.39
N PRO A 101 -3.49 -7.56 5.54
CA PRO A 101 -4.66 -7.80 6.39
C PRO A 101 -5.35 -6.52 6.84
N ILE A 102 -4.58 -5.47 7.05
CA ILE A 102 -5.12 -4.17 7.46
C ILE A 102 -5.95 -3.57 6.33
N ILE A 103 -5.42 -3.60 5.11
CA ILE A 103 -6.13 -3.08 3.95
C ILE A 103 -7.42 -3.86 3.71
N ARG A 104 -7.37 -5.18 3.87
CA ARG A 104 -8.56 -6.02 3.73
C ARG A 104 -9.61 -5.64 4.75
N SER A 105 -9.21 -5.37 5.97
CA SER A 105 -10.14 -4.93 7.02
C SER A 105 -10.81 -3.62 6.64
N ILE A 106 -10.08 -2.71 6.05
CA ILE A 106 -10.64 -1.45 5.57
C ILE A 106 -11.67 -1.72 4.48
N CYS A 107 -11.36 -2.59 3.54
CA CYS A 107 -12.27 -2.93 2.46
C CYS A 107 -13.55 -3.57 3.00
N GLU A 108 -13.43 -4.50 3.93
CA GLU A 108 -14.57 -5.16 4.55
C GLU A 108 -15.46 -4.17 5.30
N TRP A 109 -14.83 -3.29 6.06
CA TRP A 109 -15.57 -2.26 6.77
C TRP A 109 -16.33 -1.36 5.79
N SER A 110 -15.67 -0.97 4.72
CA SER A 110 -16.26 -0.09 3.72
C SER A 110 -17.45 -0.75 3.01
N GLU A 111 -17.32 -2.01 2.66
CA GLU A 111 -18.39 -2.74 2.01
C GLU A 111 -19.61 -2.88 2.92
N SER A 112 -19.37 -3.09 4.21
CA SER A 112 -20.45 -3.25 5.18
C SER A 112 -21.13 -1.93 5.54
N ASN A 113 -20.46 -0.81 5.35
CA ASN A 113 -20.93 0.49 5.82
C ASN A 113 -21.10 1.51 4.70
N ASN A 114 -21.07 1.09 3.46
CA ASN A 114 -21.31 2.03 2.37
C ASN A 114 -22.82 2.30 2.25
N PHE A 115 -23.14 3.48 1.78
CA PHE A 115 -24.53 3.90 1.63
C PHE A 115 -24.97 3.90 0.18
N GLY A 116 -24.45 3.00 -0.61
CA GLY A 116 -24.88 2.89 -1.98
C GLY A 116 -23.83 2.35 -2.87
N ASP A 117 -23.05 3.17 -3.53
CA ASP A 117 -22.41 2.76 -4.75
C ASP A 117 -20.90 2.76 -4.72
N LEU A 118 -20.32 1.97 -3.85
CA LEU A 118 -18.89 1.74 -3.96
C LEU A 118 -18.67 0.76 -5.10
N ASN A 119 -17.85 1.17 -6.04
CA ASN A 119 -17.40 0.26 -7.07
C ASN A 119 -16.50 -0.78 -6.43
N PRO A 120 -16.70 -2.06 -6.72
CA PRO A 120 -15.82 -3.09 -6.17
C PRO A 120 -14.38 -2.81 -6.57
N CYS A 121 -13.48 -3.04 -5.64
CA CYS A 121 -12.07 -2.94 -5.94
C CYS A 121 -11.68 -4.11 -6.83
N HIS A 122 -11.21 -3.80 -8.02
CA HIS A 122 -10.78 -4.82 -8.98
C HIS A 122 -9.82 -5.84 -8.35
N ILE A 123 -8.94 -5.37 -7.51
CA ILE A 123 -7.94 -6.23 -6.88
C ILE A 123 -8.56 -7.09 -5.79
N CYS A 124 -9.47 -6.51 -5.02
CA CYS A 124 -10.16 -7.24 -3.96
C CYS A 124 -11.09 -8.31 -4.53
N GLU A 125 -11.70 -8.05 -5.66
CA GLU A 125 -12.55 -9.04 -6.33
C GLU A 125 -11.76 -10.29 -6.70
N LEU A 126 -10.56 -10.11 -7.18
CA LEU A 126 -9.72 -11.24 -7.57
C LEU A 126 -9.43 -12.15 -6.38
N GLU A 127 -9.31 -11.58 -5.19
CA GLU A 127 -9.09 -12.38 -3.99
C GLU A 127 -10.35 -13.10 -3.52
N HIS A 128 -11.50 -12.43 -3.62
CA HIS A 128 -12.76 -13.05 -3.25
C HIS A 128 -13.08 -14.27 -4.11
N ASP A 129 -12.71 -14.20 -5.36
CA ASP A 129 -12.93 -15.32 -6.28
C ASP A 129 -12.03 -16.52 -5.99
N LYS A 130 -10.99 -16.33 -5.21
CA LYS A 130 -10.09 -17.42 -4.84
C LYS A 130 -10.53 -18.18 -3.60
N VAL A 131 -11.52 -17.68 -2.92
CA VAL A 131 -12.11 -18.33 -1.77
C VAL A 131 -13.30 -19.16 -2.19
#